data_cb2dc1ea68bf155d3c4ec70c50f04bc9
#
_entry.id   cb2dc1ea68bf155d3c4ec70c50f04bc9
#
_cell.length_a   1.000
_cell.length_b   1.000
_cell.length_c   1.000
_cell.angle_alpha   90.00
_cell.angle_beta   90.00
_cell.angle_gamma   90.00
#
_symmetry.space_group_name_H-M   'P 1'
#
loop_
_entity.id
_entity.type
_entity.pdbx_description
1 polymer ?
#
loop_
_entity_poly.entity_id
_entity_poly.type
_entity_poly.pdbx_seq_one_letter_code
_entity_poly.pdbx_strand_id
1 'polypeptide(L)'
;LKSRIILFDEGDLVRAGTTALWLKKMNFECYVFKGIETEIKNLNIKYYTKFKVTSLNHISLNDLKEPNKCVIFDIRKSIDYCKTRLKNSIWLNRSNLKKNLPNFMKNIVIVFDNISIASLIVRDLKEIYPEIQVKVYLWNDEEVFKFPEYLEQNLHKLDKKFIDFNFHTYMRHMGNKTHAKQYLKWETDLLDKMDKQEINFFKIGNVNVEN
;
A
#
# COMPACT_ATOMS: atom_id res chain seq x y z
N LEU A 1 11.30 -12.43 7.96
CA LEU A 1 11.64 -13.56 7.09
C LEU A 1 12.32 -12.99 5.84
N LYS A 2 13.62 -13.31 5.65
CA LYS A 2 14.34 -12.96 4.42
C LYS A 2 13.96 -14.01 3.37
N SER A 3 13.10 -13.63 2.42
CA SER A 3 12.74 -14.49 1.31
C SER A 3 13.84 -14.50 0.26
N ARG A 4 14.07 -15.66 -0.36
CA ARG A 4 14.90 -15.78 -1.55
C ARG A 4 14.18 -15.08 -2.71
N ILE A 5 14.89 -14.25 -3.46
CA ILE A 5 14.36 -13.49 -4.59
C ILE A 5 14.95 -14.04 -5.88
N ILE A 6 14.09 -14.38 -6.82
CA ILE A 6 14.50 -14.79 -8.17
C ILE A 6 13.99 -13.72 -9.13
N LEU A 7 14.88 -13.10 -9.86
CA LEU A 7 14.60 -12.09 -10.87
C LEU A 7 14.56 -12.72 -12.25
N PHE A 8 13.60 -12.32 -13.04
CA PHE A 8 13.45 -12.70 -14.44
C PHE A 8 13.48 -11.45 -15.32
N ASP A 9 14.11 -11.58 -16.49
CA ASP A 9 14.22 -10.51 -17.50
C ASP A 9 14.09 -11.14 -18.88
N GLU A 10 13.24 -10.61 -19.72
CA GLU A 10 12.98 -11.10 -21.08
C GLU A 10 14.08 -10.69 -22.09
N GLY A 11 15.04 -9.91 -21.65
CA GLY A 11 16.06 -9.33 -22.54
C GLY A 11 17.48 -9.82 -22.27
N ASP A 12 18.38 -8.88 -22.27
CA ASP A 12 19.83 -9.05 -22.09
C ASP A 12 20.26 -9.25 -20.62
N LEU A 13 19.33 -9.41 -19.72
CA LEU A 13 19.50 -9.54 -18.26
C LEU A 13 20.08 -8.29 -17.58
N VAL A 14 20.19 -7.16 -18.26
CA VAL A 14 20.75 -5.92 -17.68
C VAL A 14 19.87 -5.41 -16.53
N ARG A 15 18.56 -5.36 -16.72
CA ARG A 15 17.62 -4.90 -15.68
C ARG A 15 17.64 -5.84 -14.49
N ALA A 16 17.54 -7.15 -14.71
CA ALA A 16 17.58 -8.14 -13.65
C ALA A 16 18.93 -8.13 -12.92
N GLY A 17 20.04 -8.04 -13.66
CA GLY A 17 21.38 -7.96 -13.10
C GLY A 17 21.58 -6.72 -12.23
N THR A 18 21.17 -5.55 -12.72
CA THR A 18 21.24 -4.29 -11.94
C THR A 18 20.39 -4.36 -10.69
N THR A 19 19.16 -4.87 -10.80
CA THR A 19 18.28 -5.05 -9.65
C THR A 19 18.86 -6.03 -8.64
N ALA A 20 19.42 -7.16 -9.10
CA ALA A 20 20.09 -8.14 -8.25
C ALA A 20 21.28 -7.54 -7.49
N LEU A 21 22.06 -6.69 -8.16
CA LEU A 21 23.18 -6.00 -7.52
C LEU A 21 22.72 -5.15 -6.34
N TRP A 22 21.68 -4.35 -6.51
CA TRP A 22 21.12 -3.54 -5.44
C TRP A 22 20.53 -4.38 -4.31
N LEU A 23 19.75 -5.41 -4.63
CA LEU A 23 19.19 -6.32 -3.64
C LEU A 23 20.29 -7.03 -2.83
N LYS A 24 21.39 -7.45 -3.47
CA LYS A 24 22.54 -8.02 -2.77
C LYS A 24 23.22 -7.02 -1.86
N LYS A 25 23.38 -5.76 -2.28
CA LYS A 25 23.89 -4.68 -1.41
C LYS A 25 22.99 -4.46 -0.20
N MET A 26 21.69 -4.61 -0.37
CA MET A 26 20.69 -4.57 0.71
C MET A 26 20.61 -5.89 1.51
N ASN A 27 21.58 -6.80 1.31
CA ASN A 27 21.69 -8.07 2.02
C ASN A 27 20.52 -9.06 1.80
N PHE A 28 19.88 -9.00 0.62
CA PHE A 28 18.92 -10.03 0.22
C PHE A 28 19.60 -11.17 -0.51
N GLU A 29 19.11 -12.40 -0.31
CA GLU A 29 19.47 -13.56 -1.12
C GLU A 29 18.75 -13.43 -2.46
N CYS A 30 19.51 -13.11 -3.53
CA CYS A 30 18.95 -12.79 -4.83
C CYS A 30 19.69 -13.52 -5.95
N TYR A 31 18.93 -14.03 -6.90
CA TYR A 31 19.39 -14.75 -8.09
C TYR A 31 18.74 -14.19 -9.35
N VAL A 32 19.46 -14.25 -10.46
CA VAL A 32 18.93 -13.91 -11.78
C VAL A 32 18.71 -15.21 -12.53
N PHE A 33 17.48 -15.44 -12.98
CA PHE A 33 17.15 -16.59 -13.82
C PHE A 33 17.59 -16.31 -15.26
N LYS A 34 18.50 -17.17 -15.76
CA LYS A 34 19.00 -17.12 -17.14
C LYS A 34 18.27 -18.16 -17.97
N GLY A 35 17.00 -17.91 -18.27
CA GLY A 35 16.19 -18.81 -19.06
C GLY A 35 15.17 -18.04 -19.90
N ILE A 36 14.56 -18.71 -20.84
CA ILE A 36 13.49 -18.14 -21.67
C ILE A 36 12.12 -18.37 -21.02
N GLU A 37 11.15 -17.54 -21.38
CA GLU A 37 9.78 -17.59 -20.84
C GLU A 37 9.14 -18.98 -20.95
N THR A 38 9.44 -19.71 -22.03
CA THR A 38 8.94 -21.07 -22.24
C THR A 38 9.45 -22.07 -21.19
N GLU A 39 10.67 -21.90 -20.68
CA GLU A 39 11.21 -22.74 -19.61
C GLU A 39 10.48 -22.48 -18.28
N ILE A 40 10.13 -21.24 -18.00
CA ILE A 40 9.33 -20.89 -16.82
C ILE A 40 7.93 -21.49 -16.92
N LYS A 41 7.30 -21.45 -18.09
CA LYS A 41 5.98 -22.05 -18.33
C LYS A 41 5.99 -23.57 -18.17
N ASN A 42 7.12 -24.20 -18.45
CA ASN A 42 7.30 -25.65 -18.31
C ASN A 42 7.63 -26.09 -16.87
N LEU A 43 8.01 -25.14 -15.99
CA LEU A 43 8.15 -25.42 -14.58
C LEU A 43 6.76 -25.79 -14.03
N ASN A 44 6.64 -26.97 -13.45
CA ASN A 44 5.41 -27.40 -12.76
C ASN A 44 5.26 -26.64 -11.44
N ILE A 45 5.14 -25.32 -11.55
CA ILE A 45 4.93 -24.45 -10.42
C ILE A 45 3.49 -24.65 -9.98
N LYS A 46 3.30 -25.25 -8.80
CA LYS A 46 1.99 -25.22 -8.14
C LYS A 46 1.64 -23.75 -7.88
N TYR A 47 0.87 -23.17 -8.79
CA TYR A 47 0.29 -21.86 -8.51
C TYR A 47 -0.55 -22.02 -7.26
N TYR A 48 -0.20 -21.27 -6.20
CA TYR A 48 -1.10 -21.10 -5.09
C TYR A 48 -2.44 -20.67 -5.68
N THR A 49 -3.46 -21.46 -5.40
CA THR A 49 -4.83 -21.29 -5.90
C THR A 49 -5.20 -19.83 -5.94
N LYS A 50 -5.80 -19.37 -7.05
CA LYS A 50 -6.33 -18.02 -7.21
C LYS A 50 -6.97 -17.59 -5.89
N PHE A 51 -6.53 -16.44 -5.37
CA PHE A 51 -7.11 -15.88 -4.16
C PHE A 51 -8.63 -15.87 -4.30
N LYS A 52 -9.31 -16.70 -3.49
CA LYS A 52 -10.77 -16.69 -3.45
C LYS A 52 -11.20 -15.40 -2.74
N VAL A 53 -11.88 -14.54 -3.48
CA VAL A 53 -12.52 -13.37 -2.88
C VAL A 53 -13.46 -13.87 -1.80
N THR A 54 -13.24 -13.44 -0.57
CA THR A 54 -14.14 -13.75 0.56
C THR A 54 -15.52 -13.16 0.26
N SER A 55 -16.59 -13.88 0.57
CA SER A 55 -17.93 -13.30 0.52
C SER A 55 -17.98 -12.06 1.41
N LEU A 56 -18.30 -10.91 0.80
CA LEU A 56 -18.38 -9.63 1.47
C LEU A 56 -19.85 -9.29 1.74
N ASN A 57 -20.13 -8.76 2.93
CA ASN A 57 -21.45 -8.29 3.30
C ASN A 57 -21.64 -6.84 2.83
N HIS A 58 -22.15 -6.67 1.61
CA HIS A 58 -22.36 -5.37 1.00
C HIS A 58 -23.54 -4.62 1.62
N ILE A 59 -23.37 -3.32 1.76
CA ILE A 59 -24.41 -2.38 2.19
C ILE A 59 -24.55 -1.23 1.22
N SER A 60 -25.70 -0.56 1.25
CA SER A 60 -25.96 0.67 0.49
C SER A 60 -25.52 1.92 1.29
N LEU A 61 -25.44 3.07 0.61
CA LEU A 61 -25.18 4.35 1.26
C LEU A 61 -26.28 4.71 2.29
N ASN A 62 -27.52 4.29 2.03
CA ASN A 62 -28.63 4.52 2.94
C ASN A 62 -28.45 3.82 4.31
N ASP A 63 -27.77 2.67 4.30
CA ASP A 63 -27.49 1.93 5.55
C ASP A 63 -26.44 2.64 6.42
N LEU A 64 -25.70 3.62 5.86
CA LEU A 64 -24.70 4.42 6.54
C LEU A 64 -25.25 5.69 7.21
N LYS A 65 -26.55 5.97 7.07
CA LYS A 65 -27.21 7.19 7.62
C LYS A 65 -27.21 7.24 9.16
N GLU A 66 -26.91 6.15 9.83
CA GLU A 66 -26.77 6.10 11.30
C GLU A 66 -25.29 5.93 11.71
N PRO A 67 -24.46 6.99 11.61
CA PRO A 67 -23.00 6.90 11.80
C PRO A 67 -22.57 6.50 13.21
N ASN A 68 -23.47 6.60 14.20
CA ASN A 68 -23.15 6.34 15.61
C ASN A 68 -23.07 4.85 15.99
N LYS A 69 -23.41 3.95 15.07
CA LYS A 69 -23.43 2.51 15.34
C LYS A 69 -22.24 1.74 14.79
N CYS A 70 -21.41 2.36 13.95
CA CYS A 70 -20.24 1.71 13.33
C CYS A 70 -19.08 2.68 13.11
N VAL A 71 -17.87 2.13 13.06
CA VAL A 71 -16.69 2.89 12.63
C VAL A 71 -16.50 2.66 11.14
N ILE A 72 -16.28 3.74 10.40
CA ILE A 72 -16.10 3.70 8.95
C ILE A 72 -14.61 3.80 8.63
N PHE A 73 -14.07 2.80 7.98
CA PHE A 73 -12.72 2.82 7.44
C PHE A 73 -12.74 2.93 5.93
N ASP A 74 -12.01 3.89 5.39
CA ASP A 74 -11.82 4.05 3.96
C ASP A 74 -10.46 3.48 3.56
N ILE A 75 -10.46 2.45 2.71
CA ILE A 75 -9.26 1.74 2.27
C ILE A 75 -8.87 2.06 0.83
N ARG A 76 -9.53 3.04 0.21
CA ARG A 76 -9.14 3.55 -1.11
C ARG A 76 -7.77 4.23 -1.03
N LYS A 77 -7.19 4.57 -2.17
CA LYS A 77 -5.94 5.34 -2.20
C LYS A 77 -6.09 6.62 -1.38
N SER A 78 -5.06 6.97 -0.62
CA SER A 78 -5.10 8.17 0.23
C SER A 78 -5.40 9.45 -0.54
N ILE A 79 -4.95 9.54 -1.80
CA ILE A 79 -5.24 10.69 -2.65
C ILE A 79 -6.74 10.82 -2.95
N ASP A 80 -7.45 9.72 -3.18
CA ASP A 80 -8.89 9.73 -3.43
C ASP A 80 -9.68 9.97 -2.15
N TYR A 81 -9.23 9.40 -1.04
CA TYR A 81 -9.74 9.71 0.29
C TYR A 81 -9.60 11.20 0.65
N CYS A 82 -8.49 11.84 0.29
CA CYS A 82 -8.28 13.28 0.52
C CYS A 82 -9.16 14.16 -0.36
N LYS A 83 -9.43 13.72 -1.61
CA LYS A 83 -10.32 14.46 -2.50
C LYS A 83 -11.76 14.46 -1.99
N THR A 84 -12.27 13.29 -1.68
CA THR A 84 -13.66 13.10 -1.23
C THR A 84 -13.78 11.83 -0.40
N ARG A 85 -14.39 11.93 0.77
CA ARG A 85 -14.63 10.82 1.68
C ARG A 85 -15.95 10.96 2.42
N LEU A 86 -16.42 9.87 2.99
CA LEU A 86 -17.53 9.94 3.93
C LEU A 86 -17.08 10.65 5.22
N LYS A 87 -17.95 11.48 5.77
CA LYS A 87 -17.71 12.16 7.06
C LYS A 87 -17.38 11.14 8.15
N ASN A 88 -16.48 11.51 9.04
CA ASN A 88 -16.02 10.67 10.15
C ASN A 88 -15.34 9.34 9.72
N SER A 89 -15.09 9.13 8.43
CA SER A 89 -14.29 7.97 8.01
C SER A 89 -12.82 8.15 8.35
N ILE A 90 -12.17 7.04 8.65
CA ILE A 90 -10.75 6.97 8.98
C ILE A 90 -10.04 6.24 7.85
N TRP A 91 -8.99 6.86 7.30
CA TRP A 91 -8.20 6.19 6.30
C TRP A 91 -7.38 5.05 6.90
N LEU A 92 -7.41 3.92 6.21
CA LEU A 92 -6.72 2.70 6.63
C LEU A 92 -6.12 2.00 5.41
N ASN A 93 -4.94 1.44 5.58
CA ASN A 93 -4.40 0.47 4.63
C ASN A 93 -3.96 -0.82 5.36
N ARG A 94 -3.68 -1.85 4.59
CA ARG A 94 -3.35 -3.17 5.14
C ARG A 94 -2.08 -3.15 6.00
N SER A 95 -1.07 -2.35 5.65
CA SER A 95 0.20 -2.30 6.38
C SER A 95 0.09 -1.59 7.73
N ASN A 96 -0.90 -0.70 7.90
CA ASN A 96 -1.11 0.00 9.17
C ASN A 96 -2.32 -0.51 9.97
N LEU A 97 -2.92 -1.62 9.55
CA LEU A 97 -4.12 -2.20 10.13
C LEU A 97 -4.01 -2.36 11.65
N LYS A 98 -3.03 -3.12 12.13
CA LYS A 98 -2.83 -3.37 13.57
C LYS A 98 -2.56 -2.11 14.40
N LYS A 99 -1.95 -1.11 13.78
CA LYS A 99 -1.51 0.12 14.45
C LYS A 99 -2.64 1.10 14.68
N ASN A 100 -3.64 1.10 13.79
CA ASN A 100 -4.70 2.10 13.75
C ASN A 100 -6.07 1.57 14.22
N LEU A 101 -6.16 0.29 14.56
CA LEU A 101 -7.39 -0.27 15.09
C LEU A 101 -7.48 -0.05 16.59
N PRO A 102 -8.61 0.49 17.11
CA PRO A 102 -8.89 0.52 18.55
C PRO A 102 -8.98 -0.89 19.13
N ASN A 103 -8.64 -1.04 20.40
CA ASN A 103 -8.60 -2.33 21.09
C ASN A 103 -9.95 -3.06 21.18
N PHE A 104 -11.06 -2.38 20.93
CA PHE A 104 -12.41 -2.95 20.96
C PHE A 104 -13.27 -2.38 19.84
N MET A 105 -13.63 -3.24 18.87
CA MET A 105 -14.56 -2.89 17.80
C MET A 105 -15.50 -4.07 17.52
N LYS A 106 -16.79 -3.80 17.49
CA LYS A 106 -17.79 -4.81 17.13
C LYS A 106 -18.32 -4.66 15.71
N ASN A 107 -18.62 -3.44 15.31
CA ASN A 107 -19.24 -3.14 14.02
C ASN A 107 -18.37 -2.16 13.23
N ILE A 108 -17.94 -2.57 12.06
CA ILE A 108 -17.19 -1.71 11.15
C ILE A 108 -17.76 -1.74 9.74
N VAL A 109 -17.56 -0.65 9.04
CA VAL A 109 -17.82 -0.55 7.60
C VAL A 109 -16.51 -0.24 6.89
N ILE A 110 -16.22 -1.00 5.84
CA ILE A 110 -15.06 -0.78 4.95
C ILE A 110 -15.57 -0.14 3.67
N VAL A 111 -15.12 1.07 3.40
CA VAL A 111 -15.31 1.76 2.11
C VAL A 111 -14.16 1.39 1.18
N PHE A 112 -14.46 0.93 -0.01
CA PHE A 112 -13.45 0.42 -0.95
C PHE A 112 -13.79 0.72 -2.41
N ASP A 113 -12.79 0.63 -3.27
CA ASP A 113 -12.89 0.66 -4.74
C ASP A 113 -12.33 -0.61 -5.40
N ASN A 114 -11.55 -1.40 -4.66
CA ASN A 114 -10.94 -2.64 -5.13
C ASN A 114 -11.34 -3.83 -4.25
N ILE A 115 -12.12 -4.74 -4.85
CA ILE A 115 -12.68 -5.91 -4.14
C ILE A 115 -11.61 -6.88 -3.61
N SER A 116 -10.47 -7.01 -4.31
CA SER A 116 -9.39 -7.90 -3.87
C SER A 116 -8.74 -7.36 -2.61
N ILE A 117 -8.50 -6.05 -2.53
CA ILE A 117 -7.95 -5.40 -1.34
C ILE A 117 -8.94 -5.48 -0.19
N ALA A 118 -10.22 -5.21 -0.44
CA ALA A 118 -11.27 -5.32 0.57
C ALA A 118 -11.34 -6.74 1.17
N SER A 119 -11.32 -7.76 0.32
CA SER A 119 -11.34 -9.16 0.77
C SER A 119 -10.13 -9.54 1.64
N LEU A 120 -8.94 -9.04 1.29
CA LEU A 120 -7.72 -9.26 2.10
C LEU A 120 -7.84 -8.60 3.48
N ILE A 121 -8.29 -7.35 3.51
CA ILE A 121 -8.45 -6.60 4.77
C ILE A 121 -9.53 -7.23 5.65
N VAL A 122 -10.67 -7.62 5.08
CA VAL A 122 -11.74 -8.29 5.82
C VAL A 122 -11.26 -9.61 6.43
N ARG A 123 -10.44 -10.37 5.68
CA ARG A 123 -9.83 -11.60 6.21
C ARG A 123 -8.88 -11.29 7.36
N ASP A 124 -7.97 -10.35 7.18
CA ASP A 124 -6.99 -9.98 8.21
C ASP A 124 -7.70 -9.45 9.48
N LEU A 125 -8.80 -8.69 9.32
CA LEU A 125 -9.62 -8.22 10.44
C LEU A 125 -10.27 -9.36 11.20
N LYS A 126 -10.82 -10.35 10.51
CA LYS A 126 -11.44 -11.54 11.15
C LYS A 126 -10.40 -12.44 11.83
N GLU A 127 -9.16 -12.48 11.32
CA GLU A 127 -8.06 -13.17 12.00
C GLU A 127 -7.65 -12.48 13.30
N ILE A 128 -7.66 -11.12 13.33
CA ILE A 128 -7.31 -10.34 14.52
C ILE A 128 -8.46 -10.31 15.54
N TYR A 129 -9.68 -10.18 15.04
CA TYR A 129 -10.91 -10.03 15.83
C TYR A 129 -11.99 -11.00 15.31
N PRO A 130 -12.04 -12.26 15.78
CA PRO A 130 -12.96 -13.27 15.25
C PRO A 130 -14.45 -12.88 15.32
N GLU A 131 -14.84 -12.12 16.34
CA GLU A 131 -16.22 -11.69 16.59
C GLU A 131 -16.62 -10.38 15.87
N ILE A 132 -15.71 -9.83 15.05
CA ILE A 132 -15.97 -8.57 14.38
C ILE A 132 -17.00 -8.71 13.27
N GLN A 133 -17.99 -7.82 13.28
CA GLN A 133 -18.94 -7.69 12.18
C GLN A 133 -18.45 -6.67 11.17
N VAL A 134 -18.10 -7.15 9.98
CA VAL A 134 -17.59 -6.32 8.90
C VAL A 134 -18.62 -6.23 7.79
N LYS A 135 -19.07 -5.02 7.53
CA LYS A 135 -19.84 -4.65 6.34
C LYS A 135 -18.96 -3.91 5.36
N VAL A 136 -19.31 -3.91 4.09
CA VAL A 136 -18.50 -3.24 3.07
C VAL A 136 -19.38 -2.36 2.18
N TYR A 137 -18.85 -1.19 1.79
CA TYR A 137 -19.49 -0.27 0.87
C TYR A 137 -18.57 -0.04 -0.32
N LEU A 138 -19.03 -0.39 -1.53
CA LEU A 138 -18.31 -0.10 -2.76
C LEU A 138 -18.51 1.38 -3.09
N TRP A 139 -17.41 2.13 -3.14
CA TRP A 139 -17.47 3.55 -3.49
C TRP A 139 -18.02 3.76 -4.90
N ASN A 140 -19.02 4.62 -5.01
CA ASN A 140 -19.63 5.01 -6.27
C ASN A 140 -19.83 6.53 -6.28
N ASP A 141 -19.08 7.23 -7.14
CA ASP A 141 -19.16 8.70 -7.24
C ASP A 141 -20.56 9.19 -7.58
N GLU A 142 -21.27 8.52 -8.50
CA GLU A 142 -22.63 8.91 -8.90
C GLU A 142 -23.64 8.80 -7.75
N GLU A 143 -23.43 7.85 -6.86
CA GLU A 143 -24.28 7.65 -5.69
C GLU A 143 -23.94 8.65 -4.58
N VAL A 144 -22.67 8.76 -4.21
CA VAL A 144 -22.27 9.59 -3.05
C VAL A 144 -22.47 11.07 -3.28
N PHE A 145 -22.28 11.57 -4.52
CA PHE A 145 -22.51 12.99 -4.85
C PHE A 145 -23.97 13.43 -4.83
N LYS A 146 -24.92 12.50 -4.77
CA LYS A 146 -26.33 12.82 -4.51
C LYS A 146 -26.60 13.22 -3.07
N PHE A 147 -25.65 12.94 -2.17
CA PHE A 147 -25.77 13.17 -0.72
C PHE A 147 -24.57 13.95 -0.19
N PRO A 148 -24.36 15.20 -0.63
CA PRO A 148 -23.20 16.00 -0.28
C PRO A 148 -23.06 16.26 1.22
N GLU A 149 -24.18 16.19 1.97
CA GLU A 149 -24.20 16.33 3.43
C GLU A 149 -23.43 15.22 4.17
N TYR A 150 -23.22 14.07 3.55
CA TYR A 150 -22.42 12.97 4.10
C TYR A 150 -20.96 13.02 3.68
N LEU A 151 -20.59 13.94 2.82
CA LEU A 151 -19.24 14.03 2.27
C LEU A 151 -18.40 15.08 3.01
N GLU A 152 -17.13 14.80 3.07
CA GLU A 152 -16.09 15.72 3.48
C GLU A 152 -15.03 15.78 2.38
N GLN A 153 -14.64 17.01 2.01
CA GLN A 153 -13.56 17.29 1.07
C GLN A 153 -12.47 18.06 1.79
N ASN A 154 -11.25 17.55 1.75
CA ASN A 154 -10.16 18.19 2.45
C ASN A 154 -8.80 17.90 1.79
N LEU A 155 -8.58 18.53 0.63
CA LEU A 155 -7.33 18.41 -0.13
C LEU A 155 -6.09 18.98 0.61
N HIS A 156 -6.30 19.81 1.65
CA HIS A 156 -5.21 20.57 2.27
C HIS A 156 -4.51 19.88 3.44
N LYS A 157 -5.02 18.76 3.94
CA LYS A 157 -4.37 17.99 5.00
C LYS A 157 -3.63 16.77 4.44
N LEU A 158 -2.58 17.04 3.67
CA LEU A 158 -1.60 16.02 3.30
C LEU A 158 -0.83 15.63 4.57
N ASP A 159 -1.25 14.54 5.18
CA ASP A 159 -0.68 14.06 6.43
C ASP A 159 0.39 12.99 6.15
N LYS A 160 1.49 13.02 6.89
CA LYS A 160 2.56 12.01 6.84
C LYS A 160 2.09 10.57 7.11
N LYS A 161 0.86 10.41 7.63
CA LYS A 161 0.24 9.09 7.81
C LYS A 161 -0.14 8.38 6.52
N PHE A 162 -0.23 9.11 5.39
CA PHE A 162 -0.57 8.54 4.09
C PHE A 162 0.67 7.93 3.44
N ILE A 163 0.98 6.69 3.80
CA ILE A 163 2.19 5.99 3.38
C ILE A 163 2.11 5.36 1.99
N ASP A 164 0.93 5.35 1.37
CA ASP A 164 0.68 4.80 0.03
C ASP A 164 0.95 5.81 -1.09
N PHE A 165 1.25 7.07 -0.75
CA PHE A 165 1.44 8.14 -1.71
C PHE A 165 2.54 9.12 -1.30
N ASN A 166 3.48 9.36 -2.20
CA ASN A 166 4.51 10.37 -2.00
C ASN A 166 4.09 11.71 -2.64
N PHE A 167 3.44 12.54 -1.85
CA PHE A 167 2.95 13.84 -2.30
C PHE A 167 4.05 14.77 -2.82
N HIS A 168 5.24 14.74 -2.25
CA HIS A 168 6.36 15.57 -2.71
C HIS A 168 6.77 15.21 -4.12
N THR A 169 6.85 13.93 -4.44
CA THR A 169 7.17 13.45 -5.80
C THR A 169 6.10 13.88 -6.80
N TYR A 170 4.83 13.76 -6.42
CA TYR A 170 3.72 14.17 -7.27
C TYR A 170 3.70 15.69 -7.52
N MET A 171 3.79 16.49 -6.47
CA MET A 171 3.69 17.94 -6.53
C MET A 171 4.84 18.60 -7.30
N ARG A 172 6.04 18.03 -7.33
CA ARG A 172 7.18 18.58 -8.08
C ARG A 172 6.92 18.67 -9.58
N HIS A 173 6.12 17.76 -10.14
CA HIS A 173 5.80 17.72 -11.57
C HIS A 173 4.74 18.76 -11.97
N MET A 174 4.14 19.44 -11.03
CA MET A 174 3.14 20.49 -11.26
C MET A 174 3.79 21.89 -11.47
N GLY A 175 5.08 21.97 -11.82
CA GLY A 175 5.81 23.24 -12.01
C GLY A 175 6.10 23.99 -10.71
N ASN A 176 5.88 23.38 -9.56
CA ASN A 176 6.08 24.02 -8.26
C ASN A 176 7.54 23.91 -7.80
N LYS A 177 8.32 25.00 -8.01
CA LYS A 177 9.73 25.09 -7.61
C LYS A 177 9.97 24.81 -6.11
N THR A 178 9.04 25.19 -5.24
CA THR A 178 9.15 24.96 -3.80
C THR A 178 9.09 23.47 -3.49
N HIS A 179 8.13 22.75 -4.07
CA HIS A 179 8.01 21.31 -3.87
C HIS A 179 9.19 20.55 -4.50
N ALA A 180 9.71 21.02 -5.64
CA ALA A 180 10.91 20.44 -6.24
C ALA A 180 12.13 20.57 -5.30
N LYS A 181 12.34 21.73 -4.68
CA LYS A 181 13.41 21.94 -3.69
C LYS A 181 13.20 21.08 -2.43
N GLN A 182 11.96 20.98 -1.93
CA GLN A 182 11.65 20.12 -0.79
C GLN A 182 11.93 18.64 -1.08
N TYR A 183 11.60 18.20 -2.29
CA TYR A 183 11.88 16.85 -2.74
C TYR A 183 13.39 16.57 -2.78
N LEU A 184 14.18 17.45 -3.42
CA LEU A 184 15.64 17.33 -3.47
C LEU A 184 16.25 17.33 -2.07
N LYS A 185 15.79 18.21 -1.18
CA LYS A 185 16.23 18.21 0.21
C LYS A 185 15.89 16.90 0.91
N TRP A 186 14.69 16.36 0.69
CA TRP A 186 14.30 15.06 1.26
C TRP A 186 15.21 13.94 0.75
N GLU A 187 15.55 13.91 -0.54
CA GLU A 187 16.48 12.92 -1.11
C GLU A 187 17.88 13.04 -0.49
N THR A 188 18.41 14.24 -0.38
CA THR A 188 19.77 14.46 0.21
C THR A 188 19.81 14.12 1.69
N ASP A 189 18.75 14.41 2.43
CA ASP A 189 18.65 14.12 3.87
C ASP A 189 18.28 12.64 4.16
N LEU A 190 18.16 11.79 3.17
CA LEU A 190 17.68 10.41 3.36
C LEU A 190 18.63 9.60 4.23
N LEU A 191 19.93 9.76 4.01
CA LEU A 191 20.97 9.07 4.79
C LEU A 191 20.92 9.46 6.27
N ASP A 192 20.68 10.72 6.56
CA ASP A 192 20.58 11.23 7.94
C ASP A 192 19.31 10.76 8.67
N LYS A 193 18.30 10.32 7.89
CA LYS A 193 17.02 9.82 8.41
C LYS A 193 16.97 8.31 8.59
N MET A 194 17.93 7.60 8.01
CA MET A 194 18.04 6.15 8.17
C MET A 194 18.50 5.82 9.58
N ASP A 195 17.85 4.85 10.20
CA ASP A 195 18.34 4.36 11.49
C ASP A 195 19.56 3.45 11.30
N LYS A 196 20.28 3.19 12.40
CA LYS A 196 21.48 2.35 12.37
C LYS A 196 21.19 0.93 11.89
N GLN A 197 20.00 0.42 12.14
CA GLN A 197 19.60 -0.92 11.70
C GLN A 197 19.41 -0.95 10.20
N GLU A 198 18.78 0.09 9.62
CA GLU A 198 18.62 0.23 8.17
C GLU A 198 19.98 0.35 7.47
N ILE A 199 20.86 1.21 7.98
CA ILE A 199 22.23 1.40 7.43
C ILE A 199 23.01 0.08 7.46
N ASN A 200 22.91 -0.68 8.55
CA ASN A 200 23.62 -1.96 8.69
C ASN A 200 23.09 -3.06 7.74
N PHE A 201 21.94 -2.88 7.12
CA PHE A 201 21.47 -3.79 6.08
C PHE A 201 22.28 -3.68 4.78
N PHE A 202 22.88 -2.52 4.51
CA PHE A 202 23.67 -2.33 3.30
C PHE A 202 25.05 -2.94 3.46
N LYS A 203 25.43 -3.82 2.54
CA LYS A 203 26.81 -4.30 2.39
C LYS A 203 27.53 -3.37 1.42
N ILE A 204 28.26 -2.42 1.95
CA ILE A 204 29.19 -1.62 1.16
C ILE A 204 30.42 -2.51 0.97
N GLY A 205 30.60 -3.07 -0.24
CA GLY A 205 31.82 -3.81 -0.56
C GLY A 205 33.02 -2.88 -0.45
N ASN A 206 34.12 -3.37 0.12
CA ASN A 206 35.39 -2.69 0.02
C ASN A 206 35.71 -2.59 -1.48
N VAL A 207 35.63 -1.40 -2.04
CA VAL A 207 36.20 -1.11 -3.34
C VAL A 207 37.69 -1.05 -3.08
N ASN A 208 38.39 -2.17 -3.26
CA ASN A 208 39.83 -2.14 -3.41
C ASN A 208 40.07 -1.39 -4.72
N VAL A 209 40.36 -0.11 -4.60
CA VAL A 209 40.98 0.67 -5.68
C VAL A 209 42.41 0.17 -5.70
N GLU A 210 42.68 -0.87 -6.49
CA GLU A 210 44.05 -1.17 -6.87
C GLU A 210 44.56 0.02 -7.71
N ASN A 211 45.54 0.74 -7.15
CA ASN A 211 46.28 1.79 -7.83
C ASN A 211 47.15 1.23 -8.97
#